data_87e65ba423d4dfac54abb715fc7b15d8
#
_entry.id   87e65ba423d4dfac54abb715fc7b15d8
#
_cell.length_a   1.000
_cell.length_b   1.000
_cell.length_c   1.000
_cell.angle_alpha   90.00
_cell.angle_beta   90.00
_cell.angle_gamma   90.00
#
_symmetry.space_group_name_H-M   'P 1'
#
loop_
_entity.id
_entity.type
_entity.pdbx_description
1 polymer ?
#
loop_
_entity_poly.entity_id
_entity_poly.type
_entity_poly.pdbx_seq_one_letter_code
_entity_poly.pdbx_strand_id
1 'polypeptide(L)'
;MADEIELSLDPNGDHIKLRWSKDDEPPSKPLRLDIDLLRKRSQAVREALSKLNNYVCANQNLEEEKDPGWRCYAGVLSALRQKGQALRSALLKEDEPRSQELLRAIEDLRHGAELKVYCSDDEVSLPLGFVFEGEIGSPIGKPSRADFAGFWLDRFKITVLVEGGGAGPERRNIDPQSLKTLFALHRTEVENALPYLNCDTGKLKQLTLLPVKEYYNWDTARRAYTNIRDANNIIFVFAHSDGDSLELDDSTIDCNTFSLTLHKDRDPKYPVLLILNCCLSVTGGEGGSLLSAAARKGFCGLIGTEAEILNTFALRCGTRLMWELCFNGRPLGEALDEMQSAEDLFPLNLLYTCYAQRDFQLLKPVEPTDPIDPIDQRHEQLQAA
;
A
#
# COMPACT_ATOMS: atom_id res chain seq x y z
N MET A 1 13.37 -14.77 -20.54
CA MET A 1 13.49 -15.41 -19.23
C MET A 1 12.60 -14.60 -18.30
N ALA A 2 11.48 -15.13 -17.91
CA ALA A 2 10.66 -14.51 -16.89
C ALA A 2 11.42 -14.69 -15.57
N ASP A 3 11.87 -13.61 -14.98
CA ASP A 3 12.52 -13.65 -13.70
C ASP A 3 11.44 -13.40 -12.65
N GLU A 4 10.73 -14.47 -12.33
CA GLU A 4 9.66 -14.45 -11.33
C GLU A 4 9.90 -15.56 -10.30
N ILE A 5 9.68 -15.25 -9.04
CA ILE A 5 9.54 -16.24 -7.96
C ILE A 5 8.18 -16.05 -7.31
N GLU A 6 7.49 -17.17 -7.13
CA GLU A 6 6.26 -17.25 -6.35
C GLU A 6 6.56 -17.83 -4.97
N LEU A 7 6.11 -17.13 -3.93
CA LEU A 7 6.13 -17.61 -2.55
C LEU A 7 4.70 -17.90 -2.10
N SER A 8 4.47 -19.03 -1.44
CA SER A 8 3.20 -19.35 -0.79
C SER A 8 3.40 -19.44 0.72
N LEU A 9 2.61 -18.69 1.46
CA LEU A 9 2.63 -18.61 2.92
C LEU A 9 1.32 -19.19 3.46
N ASP A 10 1.38 -20.42 3.98
CA ASP A 10 0.21 -21.14 4.49
C ASP A 10 0.33 -21.28 6.01
N PRO A 11 -0.47 -20.58 6.83
CA PRO A 11 -0.54 -20.77 8.27
C PRO A 11 -0.93 -22.21 8.64
N ASN A 12 -0.29 -22.75 9.65
CA ASN A 12 -0.56 -24.12 10.14
C ASN A 12 -0.29 -24.22 11.64
N GLY A 13 -1.23 -23.75 12.44
CA GLY A 13 -1.08 -23.64 13.89
C GLY A 13 -0.08 -22.55 14.27
N ASP A 14 0.98 -22.94 14.99
CA ASP A 14 2.04 -22.05 15.48
C ASP A 14 3.14 -21.73 14.45
N HIS A 15 2.99 -22.20 13.22
CA HIS A 15 3.99 -21.99 12.18
C HIS A 15 3.34 -21.72 10.82
N ILE A 16 4.15 -21.11 9.93
CA ILE A 16 3.81 -20.89 8.54
C ILE A 16 4.59 -21.88 7.68
N LYS A 17 3.93 -22.49 6.72
CA LYS A 17 4.58 -23.26 5.65
C LYS A 17 4.89 -22.33 4.50
N LEU A 18 6.17 -22.03 4.30
CA LEU A 18 6.65 -21.31 3.13
C LEU A 18 7.05 -22.31 2.04
N ARG A 19 6.46 -22.16 0.86
CA ARG A 19 6.87 -22.85 -0.37
C ARG A 19 7.27 -21.80 -1.40
N TRP A 20 8.09 -22.20 -2.35
CA TRP A 20 8.42 -21.35 -3.48
C TRP A 20 8.44 -22.18 -4.77
N SER A 21 8.20 -21.51 -5.88
CA SER A 21 8.40 -21.99 -7.24
C SER A 21 9.09 -20.90 -8.06
N LYS A 22 9.86 -21.32 -9.04
CA LYS A 22 10.50 -20.43 -10.00
C LYS A 22 10.04 -20.83 -11.39
N ASP A 23 9.57 -19.86 -12.13
CA ASP A 23 9.02 -20.08 -13.47
C ASP A 23 8.10 -21.32 -13.50
N ASP A 24 7.55 -21.97 -14.14
CA ASP A 24 6.63 -23.13 -14.12
C ASP A 24 7.14 -24.37 -13.37
N GLU A 25 8.14 -24.25 -12.51
CA GLU A 25 8.64 -25.38 -11.74
C GLU A 25 7.65 -25.81 -10.63
N PRO A 26 7.62 -27.12 -10.29
CA PRO A 26 6.74 -27.55 -9.20
C PRO A 26 7.17 -26.92 -7.86
N PRO A 27 6.20 -26.60 -6.98
CA PRO A 27 6.49 -25.97 -5.69
C PRO A 27 7.48 -26.79 -4.87
N SER A 28 8.38 -26.08 -4.21
CA SER A 28 9.35 -26.67 -3.29
C SER A 28 8.69 -27.39 -2.12
N LYS A 29 9.46 -28.23 -1.42
CA LYS A 29 9.02 -28.74 -0.11
C LYS A 29 8.93 -27.60 0.89
N PRO A 30 7.89 -27.56 1.76
CA PRO A 30 7.67 -26.43 2.65
C PRO A 30 8.77 -26.25 3.68
N LEU A 31 9.17 -25.00 3.89
CA LEU A 31 9.89 -24.53 5.07
C LEU A 31 8.90 -24.28 6.21
N ARG A 32 9.29 -24.53 7.43
CA ARG A 32 8.49 -24.17 8.61
C ARG A 32 9.05 -22.92 9.25
N LEU A 33 8.26 -21.88 9.27
CA LEU A 33 8.59 -20.59 9.87
C LEU A 33 7.76 -20.39 11.14
N ASP A 34 8.39 -19.83 12.15
CA ASP A 34 7.75 -19.47 13.41
C ASP A 34 6.89 -18.22 13.20
N ILE A 35 5.56 -18.34 13.40
CA ILE A 35 4.61 -17.26 13.15
C ILE A 35 4.80 -16.10 14.14
N ASP A 36 5.05 -16.38 15.42
CA ASP A 36 5.20 -15.35 16.45
C ASP A 36 6.51 -14.58 16.25
N LEU A 37 7.57 -15.28 15.84
CA LEU A 37 8.83 -14.63 15.48
C LEU A 37 8.65 -13.70 14.27
N LEU A 38 7.94 -14.15 13.23
CA LEU A 38 7.67 -13.33 12.04
C LEU A 38 6.82 -12.11 12.38
N ARG A 39 5.74 -12.27 13.15
CA ARG A 39 4.91 -11.16 13.64
C ARG A 39 5.75 -10.15 14.42
N LYS A 40 6.56 -10.62 15.37
CA LYS A 40 7.45 -9.77 16.15
C LYS A 40 8.47 -9.01 15.29
N ARG A 41 9.05 -9.65 14.27
CA ARG A 41 10.01 -9.02 13.36
C ARG A 41 9.33 -8.01 12.43
N SER A 42 8.14 -8.34 11.93
CA SER A 42 7.33 -7.44 11.13
C SER A 42 6.94 -6.18 11.90
N GLN A 43 6.48 -6.35 13.14
CA GLN A 43 6.17 -5.22 14.01
C GLN A 43 7.40 -4.33 14.28
N ALA A 44 8.57 -4.93 14.52
CA ALA A 44 9.81 -4.17 14.73
C ALA A 44 10.25 -3.39 13.47
N VAL A 45 9.98 -3.88 12.28
CA VAL A 45 10.20 -3.16 11.02
C VAL A 45 9.23 -1.96 10.93
N ARG A 46 7.94 -2.16 11.20
CA ARG A 46 6.92 -1.09 11.16
C ARG A 46 7.20 0.03 12.17
N GLU A 47 7.63 -0.32 13.38
CA GLU A 47 8.07 0.66 14.37
C GLU A 47 9.30 1.46 13.91
N ALA A 48 10.23 0.82 13.20
CA ALA A 48 11.39 1.51 12.63
C ALA A 48 10.98 2.43 11.47
N LEU A 49 10.00 2.02 10.66
CA LEU A 49 9.40 2.84 9.60
C LEU A 49 8.67 4.06 10.17
N SER A 50 7.87 3.89 11.23
CA SER A 50 7.20 5.01 11.91
C SER A 50 8.23 6.01 12.47
N LYS A 51 9.34 5.53 13.04
CA LYS A 51 10.44 6.40 13.48
C LYS A 51 11.10 7.15 12.32
N LEU A 52 11.31 6.47 11.19
CA LEU A 52 11.84 7.11 9.97
C LEU A 52 10.88 8.19 9.46
N ASN A 53 9.58 7.87 9.35
CA ASN A 53 8.56 8.82 8.95
C ASN A 53 8.56 10.06 9.86
N ASN A 54 8.48 9.87 11.18
CA ASN A 54 8.46 10.98 12.14
C ASN A 54 9.72 11.83 12.05
N TYR A 55 10.88 11.21 11.85
CA TYR A 55 12.14 11.92 11.68
C TYR A 55 12.15 12.75 10.39
N VAL A 56 11.73 12.17 9.27
CA VAL A 56 11.68 12.86 7.98
C VAL A 56 10.67 14.02 8.03
N CYS A 57 9.48 13.79 8.59
CA CYS A 57 8.46 14.84 8.76
C CYS A 57 8.94 16.03 9.60
N ALA A 58 9.68 15.75 10.68
CA ALA A 58 10.23 16.79 11.53
C ALA A 58 11.32 17.64 10.83
N ASN A 59 11.96 17.08 9.79
CA ASN A 59 13.06 17.70 9.08
C ASN A 59 12.75 18.04 7.61
N GLN A 60 11.51 17.90 7.16
CA GLN A 60 11.11 18.08 5.75
C GLN A 60 11.39 19.47 5.17
N ASN A 61 11.49 20.50 6.04
CA ASN A 61 11.77 21.88 5.62
C ASN A 61 13.27 22.19 5.51
N LEU A 62 14.14 21.23 5.78
CA LEU A 62 15.58 21.39 5.66
C LEU A 62 16.00 21.17 4.20
N GLU A 63 16.42 22.24 3.54
CA GLU A 63 16.77 22.22 2.12
C GLU A 63 18.19 21.73 1.88
N GLU A 64 19.12 22.01 2.80
CA GLU A 64 20.52 21.68 2.62
C GLU A 64 20.84 20.23 3.00
N GLU A 65 21.54 19.53 2.12
CA GLU A 65 21.98 18.15 2.31
C GLU A 65 22.82 17.95 3.57
N LYS A 66 23.55 18.97 4.01
CA LYS A 66 24.44 18.99 5.17
C LYS A 66 23.83 19.63 6.42
N ASP A 67 22.53 19.92 6.40
CA ASP A 67 21.88 20.52 7.55
C ASP A 67 22.07 19.65 8.80
N PRO A 68 22.40 20.26 9.96
CA PRO A 68 22.52 19.54 11.23
C PRO A 68 21.30 18.72 11.61
N GLY A 69 20.11 19.10 11.13
CA GLY A 69 18.87 18.34 11.35
C GLY A 69 18.95 16.91 10.78
N TRP A 70 19.74 16.65 9.74
CA TRP A 70 19.90 15.30 9.17
C TRP A 70 20.92 14.41 9.89
N ARG A 71 21.57 14.88 10.95
CA ARG A 71 22.63 14.12 11.65
C ARG A 71 22.17 12.78 12.20
N CYS A 72 20.91 12.68 12.64
CA CYS A 72 20.39 11.44 13.22
C CYS A 72 19.80 10.49 12.17
N TYR A 73 19.67 10.92 10.92
CA TYR A 73 19.10 10.11 9.84
C TYR A 73 19.80 8.76 9.68
N ALA A 74 21.13 8.78 9.69
CA ALA A 74 21.94 7.57 9.59
C ALA A 74 21.61 6.53 10.67
N GLY A 75 21.38 6.98 11.91
CA GLY A 75 20.99 6.11 13.01
C GLY A 75 19.60 5.50 12.83
N VAL A 76 18.63 6.30 12.37
CA VAL A 76 17.26 5.85 12.13
C VAL A 76 17.22 4.84 10.98
N LEU A 77 17.89 5.12 9.87
CA LEU A 77 17.96 4.21 8.72
C LEU A 77 18.75 2.93 9.06
N SER A 78 19.84 3.04 9.81
CA SER A 78 20.61 1.88 10.28
C SER A 78 19.75 0.96 11.15
N ALA A 79 18.91 1.52 12.03
CA ALA A 79 17.96 0.75 12.81
C ALA A 79 16.94 0.03 11.91
N LEU A 80 16.40 0.68 10.87
CA LEU A 80 15.50 0.05 9.91
C LEU A 80 16.19 -1.11 9.16
N ARG A 81 17.42 -0.91 8.67
CA ARG A 81 18.21 -1.95 8.01
C ARG A 81 18.44 -3.16 8.92
N GLN A 82 18.79 -2.93 10.20
CA GLN A 82 18.94 -4.02 11.19
C GLN A 82 17.64 -4.81 11.40
N LYS A 83 16.49 -4.11 11.45
CA LYS A 83 15.18 -4.78 11.58
C LYS A 83 14.82 -5.54 10.31
N GLY A 84 15.14 -5.00 9.14
CA GLY A 84 14.98 -5.68 7.85
C GLY A 84 15.83 -6.95 7.75
N GLN A 85 17.11 -6.92 8.21
CA GLN A 85 17.94 -8.12 8.31
C GLN A 85 17.37 -9.16 9.29
N ALA A 86 16.86 -8.71 10.44
CA ALA A 86 16.26 -9.62 11.40
C ALA A 86 14.97 -10.28 10.86
N LEU A 87 14.19 -9.56 10.04
CA LEU A 87 13.04 -10.12 9.31
C LEU A 87 13.51 -11.14 8.26
N ARG A 88 14.57 -10.81 7.49
CA ARG A 88 15.19 -11.74 6.54
C ARG A 88 15.61 -13.04 7.22
N SER A 89 16.31 -12.96 8.35
CA SER A 89 16.76 -14.15 9.08
C SER A 89 15.61 -14.99 9.66
N ALA A 90 14.45 -14.39 9.93
CA ALA A 90 13.25 -15.11 10.34
C ALA A 90 12.56 -15.82 9.17
N LEU A 91 12.60 -15.23 7.97
CA LEU A 91 12.06 -15.81 6.73
C LEU A 91 13.00 -16.88 6.15
N LEU A 92 14.29 -16.64 6.19
CA LEU A 92 15.33 -17.41 5.50
C LEU A 92 16.35 -17.89 6.54
N LYS A 93 16.07 -19.05 7.14
CA LYS A 93 16.97 -19.66 8.13
C LYS A 93 18.25 -20.14 7.44
N GLU A 94 19.36 -19.45 7.66
CA GLU A 94 20.64 -19.72 6.98
C GLU A 94 21.16 -21.14 7.23
N ASP A 95 20.84 -21.75 8.37
CA ASP A 95 21.26 -23.11 8.74
C ASP A 95 20.40 -24.21 8.07
N GLU A 96 19.32 -23.88 7.39
CA GLU A 96 18.43 -24.86 6.77
C GLU A 96 18.73 -24.98 5.27
N PRO A 97 19.05 -26.18 4.75
CA PRO A 97 19.42 -26.35 3.34
C PRO A 97 18.39 -25.82 2.35
N ARG A 98 17.10 -25.94 2.66
CA ARG A 98 16.02 -25.43 1.80
C ARG A 98 15.94 -23.90 1.80
N SER A 99 16.23 -23.27 2.93
CA SER A 99 16.36 -21.80 2.97
C SER A 99 17.53 -21.34 2.09
N GLN A 100 18.64 -22.09 2.07
CA GLN A 100 19.76 -21.80 1.19
C GLN A 100 19.41 -21.98 -0.30
N GLU A 101 18.56 -22.96 -0.65
CA GLU A 101 18.05 -23.10 -2.01
C GLU A 101 17.21 -21.89 -2.41
N LEU A 102 16.29 -21.46 -1.56
CA LEU A 102 15.47 -20.25 -1.79
C LEU A 102 16.34 -18.99 -1.87
N LEU A 103 17.31 -18.84 -0.97
CA LEU A 103 18.27 -17.72 -1.02
C LEU A 103 18.97 -17.64 -2.36
N ARG A 104 19.52 -18.75 -2.86
CA ARG A 104 20.17 -18.80 -4.18
C ARG A 104 19.18 -18.44 -5.30
N ALA A 105 17.96 -18.98 -5.23
CA ALA A 105 16.92 -18.63 -6.22
C ALA A 105 16.60 -17.13 -6.23
N ILE A 106 16.55 -16.50 -5.05
CA ILE A 106 16.33 -15.04 -4.91
C ILE A 106 17.58 -14.27 -5.37
N GLU A 107 18.80 -14.73 -5.04
CA GLU A 107 20.05 -14.08 -5.46
C GLU A 107 20.22 -14.09 -6.98
N ASP A 108 19.77 -15.15 -7.65
CA ASP A 108 19.82 -15.31 -9.11
C ASP A 108 18.82 -14.40 -9.85
N LEU A 109 17.84 -13.80 -9.15
CA LEU A 109 16.90 -12.88 -9.77
C LEU A 109 17.58 -11.56 -10.15
N ARG A 110 17.26 -11.06 -11.34
CA ARG A 110 17.71 -9.73 -11.75
C ARG A 110 16.99 -8.62 -10.97
N HIS A 111 17.59 -7.47 -10.96
CA HIS A 111 16.94 -6.24 -10.46
C HIS A 111 15.66 -5.95 -11.28
N GLY A 112 14.55 -5.65 -10.59
CA GLY A 112 13.24 -5.43 -11.19
C GLY A 112 12.46 -6.71 -11.50
N ALA A 113 12.97 -7.89 -11.10
CA ALA A 113 12.21 -9.15 -11.17
C ALA A 113 10.94 -9.10 -10.31
N GLU A 114 9.95 -9.91 -10.66
CA GLU A 114 8.71 -9.98 -9.90
C GLU A 114 8.81 -11.01 -8.77
N LEU A 115 8.43 -10.58 -7.55
CA LEU A 115 8.28 -11.42 -6.38
C LEU A 115 6.79 -11.48 -6.03
N LYS A 116 6.12 -12.57 -6.41
CA LYS A 116 4.73 -12.83 -6.06
C LYS A 116 4.63 -13.61 -4.77
N VAL A 117 3.80 -13.14 -3.87
CA VAL A 117 3.59 -13.76 -2.56
C VAL A 117 2.12 -14.05 -2.37
N TYR A 118 1.78 -15.32 -2.24
CA TYR A 118 0.43 -15.79 -1.97
C TYR A 118 0.30 -16.09 -0.48
N CYS A 119 -0.60 -15.38 0.20
CA CYS A 119 -0.93 -15.63 1.59
C CYS A 119 -2.30 -16.32 1.65
N SER A 120 -2.37 -17.55 2.15
CA SER A 120 -3.65 -18.25 2.33
C SER A 120 -4.46 -17.70 3.51
N ASP A 121 -3.81 -16.95 4.37
CA ASP A 121 -4.43 -16.22 5.47
C ASP A 121 -3.80 -14.83 5.61
N ASP A 122 -4.64 -13.89 5.99
CA ASP A 122 -4.30 -12.49 6.19
C ASP A 122 -3.67 -12.18 7.56
N GLU A 123 -3.66 -13.15 8.47
CA GLU A 123 -2.96 -13.01 9.76
C GLU A 123 -1.45 -12.77 9.60
N VAL A 124 -0.93 -12.95 8.38
CA VAL A 124 0.49 -12.82 8.06
C VAL A 124 0.73 -11.70 7.06
N SER A 125 0.40 -10.48 7.46
CA SER A 125 0.89 -9.31 6.73
C SER A 125 2.37 -9.09 7.03
N LEU A 126 3.23 -9.31 6.03
CA LEU A 126 4.67 -9.12 6.14
C LEU A 126 5.12 -7.90 5.33
N PRO A 127 5.89 -6.97 5.92
CA PRO A 127 6.46 -5.83 5.21
C PRO A 127 7.65 -6.27 4.34
N LEU A 128 7.39 -7.12 3.34
CA LEU A 128 8.42 -7.79 2.53
C LEU A 128 9.32 -6.81 1.77
N GLY A 129 8.79 -5.66 1.38
CA GLY A 129 9.60 -4.61 0.76
C GLY A 129 10.77 -4.15 1.62
N PHE A 130 10.64 -4.29 2.93
CA PHE A 130 11.64 -3.86 3.91
C PHE A 130 12.53 -5.00 4.45
N VAL A 131 12.50 -6.16 3.84
CA VAL A 131 13.54 -7.18 4.01
C VAL A 131 14.85 -6.60 3.47
N PHE A 132 15.96 -6.72 4.24
CA PHE A 132 17.24 -6.09 3.92
C PHE A 132 18.36 -7.12 3.75
N GLU A 133 19.10 -7.02 2.65
CA GLU A 133 20.21 -7.95 2.28
C GLU A 133 21.58 -7.28 2.22
N GLY A 134 21.63 -5.95 2.34
CA GLY A 134 22.86 -5.18 2.20
C GLY A 134 23.72 -5.11 3.47
N GLU A 135 24.87 -4.46 3.35
CA GLU A 135 25.68 -4.05 4.50
C GLU A 135 25.03 -2.85 5.22
N ILE A 136 25.14 -2.83 6.55
CA ILE A 136 24.65 -1.72 7.36
C ILE A 136 25.68 -0.58 7.30
N GLY A 137 25.64 0.16 6.20
CA GLY A 137 26.41 1.41 6.06
C GLY A 137 25.72 2.58 6.78
N SER A 138 26.48 3.64 7.01
CA SER A 138 25.97 4.89 7.59
C SER A 138 25.83 5.94 6.49
N PRO A 139 24.60 6.24 6.03
CA PRO A 139 24.38 7.33 5.09
C PRO A 139 24.73 8.66 5.74
N ILE A 140 25.06 9.66 4.91
CA ILE A 140 25.43 11.00 5.36
C ILE A 140 24.51 12.00 4.65
N GLY A 141 23.82 12.83 5.43
CA GLY A 141 23.03 13.92 4.90
C GLY A 141 21.55 13.58 4.70
N LYS A 142 20.91 14.25 3.75
CA LYS A 142 19.50 14.09 3.40
C LYS A 142 19.20 12.69 2.83
N PRO A 143 18.02 12.11 3.13
CA PRO A 143 17.60 10.83 2.55
C PRO A 143 17.75 10.77 1.03
N SER A 144 18.33 9.70 0.52
CA SER A 144 18.50 9.43 -0.90
C SER A 144 18.05 8.02 -1.26
N ARG A 145 17.71 7.77 -2.54
CA ARG A 145 17.34 6.42 -3.00
C ARG A 145 18.45 5.40 -2.78
N ALA A 146 19.71 5.81 -2.95
CA ALA A 146 20.85 4.93 -2.69
C ALA A 146 20.88 4.38 -1.25
N ASP A 147 20.27 5.09 -0.31
CA ASP A 147 20.18 4.65 1.08
C ASP A 147 19.24 3.44 1.25
N PHE A 148 18.35 3.22 0.30
CA PHE A 148 17.42 2.08 0.30
C PHE A 148 17.91 0.91 -0.56
N ALA A 149 19.07 1.03 -1.18
CA ALA A 149 19.73 -0.10 -1.84
C ALA A 149 19.92 -1.25 -0.84
N GLY A 150 19.59 -2.46 -1.28
CA GLY A 150 19.61 -3.67 -0.44
C GLY A 150 18.29 -4.01 0.25
N PHE A 151 17.31 -3.12 0.24
CA PHE A 151 15.94 -3.50 0.56
C PHE A 151 15.28 -4.21 -0.63
N TRP A 152 14.40 -5.17 -0.37
CA TRP A 152 13.70 -5.89 -1.43
C TRP A 152 12.82 -4.99 -2.29
N LEU A 153 12.25 -3.93 -1.75
CA LEU A 153 11.48 -2.95 -2.51
C LEU A 153 12.32 -2.20 -3.59
N ASP A 154 13.62 -2.07 -3.38
CA ASP A 154 14.53 -1.51 -4.38
C ASP A 154 14.88 -2.54 -5.45
N ARG A 155 14.98 -3.79 -5.07
CA ARG A 155 15.43 -4.88 -5.95
C ARG A 155 14.30 -5.54 -6.73
N PHE A 156 13.09 -5.68 -6.15
CA PHE A 156 12.00 -6.47 -6.69
C PHE A 156 10.69 -5.67 -6.85
N LYS A 157 9.90 -6.06 -7.82
CA LYS A 157 8.48 -5.69 -7.92
C LYS A 157 7.67 -6.67 -7.08
N ILE A 158 7.29 -6.24 -5.88
CA ILE A 158 6.61 -7.12 -4.93
C ILE A 158 5.09 -7.03 -5.10
N THR A 159 4.47 -8.19 -5.30
CA THR A 159 3.01 -8.37 -5.33
C THR A 159 2.61 -9.31 -4.22
N VAL A 160 1.76 -8.87 -3.31
CA VAL A 160 1.20 -9.74 -2.27
C VAL A 160 -0.27 -10.00 -2.56
N LEU A 161 -0.66 -11.26 -2.63
CA LEU A 161 -2.03 -11.69 -2.89
C LEU A 161 -2.55 -12.48 -1.71
N VAL A 162 -3.72 -12.09 -1.20
CA VAL A 162 -4.37 -12.79 -0.09
C VAL A 162 -5.48 -13.68 -0.65
N GLU A 163 -5.53 -14.94 -0.22
CA GLU A 163 -6.56 -15.88 -0.63
C GLU A 163 -7.95 -15.39 -0.25
N GLY A 164 -8.92 -15.59 -1.14
CA GLY A 164 -10.27 -15.00 -0.97
C GLY A 164 -10.45 -13.64 -1.62
N GLY A 165 -9.36 -12.93 -1.89
CA GLY A 165 -9.38 -11.75 -2.77
C GLY A 165 -9.79 -12.16 -4.18
N GLY A 166 -10.75 -11.45 -4.75
CA GLY A 166 -11.33 -11.77 -6.05
C GLY A 166 -10.42 -11.61 -7.26
N ALA A 167 -9.16 -11.97 -7.14
CA ALA A 167 -8.07 -11.73 -8.09
C ALA A 167 -8.03 -12.68 -9.30
N GLY A 168 -9.18 -13.08 -9.82
CA GLY A 168 -9.20 -13.83 -11.09
C GLY A 168 -8.72 -12.96 -12.27
N PRO A 169 -8.05 -13.54 -13.27
CA PRO A 169 -7.51 -12.79 -14.42
C PRO A 169 -8.58 -12.00 -15.21
N GLU A 170 -9.83 -12.41 -15.12
CA GLU A 170 -10.97 -11.76 -15.78
C GLU A 170 -11.34 -10.40 -15.15
N ARG A 171 -10.76 -10.05 -14.00
CA ARG A 171 -11.14 -8.87 -13.18
C ARG A 171 -10.10 -7.77 -13.18
N ARG A 172 -9.14 -7.81 -14.08
CA ARG A 172 -8.00 -6.88 -14.08
C ARG A 172 -8.27 -5.62 -14.88
N ASN A 173 -9.28 -5.66 -15.76
CA ASN A 173 -9.57 -4.58 -16.70
C ASN A 173 -10.92 -3.94 -16.39
N ILE A 174 -10.94 -2.62 -16.21
CA ILE A 174 -12.15 -1.83 -15.98
C ILE A 174 -12.40 -0.96 -17.21
N ASP A 175 -13.62 -1.04 -17.75
CA ASP A 175 -14.06 -0.08 -18.76
C ASP A 175 -14.27 1.29 -18.10
N PRO A 176 -13.60 2.36 -18.57
CA PRO A 176 -13.75 3.70 -18.04
C PRO A 176 -15.18 4.23 -18.06
N GLN A 177 -16.00 3.80 -19.03
CA GLN A 177 -17.41 4.19 -19.06
C GLN A 177 -18.21 3.61 -17.88
N SER A 178 -17.71 2.53 -17.29
CA SER A 178 -18.26 1.92 -16.09
C SER A 178 -17.50 2.33 -14.81
N LEU A 179 -16.48 3.20 -14.92
CA LEU A 179 -15.71 3.64 -13.77
C LEU A 179 -16.60 4.42 -12.81
N LYS A 180 -16.70 3.92 -11.60
CA LYS A 180 -17.30 4.62 -10.47
C LYS A 180 -16.32 4.56 -9.31
N THR A 181 -15.97 5.72 -8.84
CA THR A 181 -15.11 5.89 -7.68
C THR A 181 -15.93 6.33 -6.48
N LEU A 182 -15.56 5.83 -5.32
CA LEU A 182 -16.10 6.31 -4.04
C LEU A 182 -14.94 6.86 -3.23
N PHE A 183 -15.07 8.09 -2.76
CA PHE A 183 -14.12 8.72 -1.86
C PHE A 183 -14.74 8.82 -0.47
N ALA A 184 -14.12 8.16 0.51
CA ALA A 184 -14.41 8.34 1.92
C ALA A 184 -13.26 9.17 2.52
N LEU A 185 -13.55 10.40 2.91
CA LEU A 185 -12.54 11.41 3.23
C LEU A 185 -12.75 11.96 4.64
N HIS A 186 -11.68 12.06 5.41
CA HIS A 186 -11.65 12.87 6.63
C HIS A 186 -11.52 14.34 6.22
N ARG A 187 -12.61 15.11 6.32
CA ARG A 187 -12.71 16.48 5.80
C ARG A 187 -11.63 17.39 6.36
N THR A 188 -11.52 17.43 7.68
CA THR A 188 -10.55 18.29 8.36
C THR A 188 -9.12 17.99 7.90
N GLU A 189 -8.77 16.73 7.71
CA GLU A 189 -7.44 16.35 7.26
C GLU A 189 -7.18 16.69 5.80
N VAL A 190 -8.20 16.59 4.95
CA VAL A 190 -8.10 17.08 3.56
C VAL A 190 -7.87 18.58 3.55
N GLU A 191 -8.66 19.36 4.30
CA GLU A 191 -8.52 20.81 4.39
C GLU A 191 -7.14 21.22 4.90
N ASN A 192 -6.62 20.54 5.91
CA ASN A 192 -5.28 20.76 6.47
C ASN A 192 -4.17 20.42 5.45
N ALA A 193 -4.37 19.42 4.62
CA ALA A 193 -3.37 18.97 3.64
C ALA A 193 -3.38 19.76 2.32
N LEU A 194 -4.51 20.38 1.95
CA LEU A 194 -4.66 21.13 0.68
C LEU A 194 -3.54 22.16 0.42
N PRO A 195 -3.13 22.99 1.40
CA PRO A 195 -2.07 23.98 1.18
C PRO A 195 -0.71 23.37 0.79
N TYR A 196 -0.50 22.10 1.09
CA TYR A 196 0.78 21.39 0.87
C TYR A 196 0.78 20.54 -0.40
N LEU A 197 -0.30 20.51 -1.18
CA LEU A 197 -0.38 19.74 -2.42
C LEU A 197 0.55 20.25 -3.51
N ASN A 198 0.93 21.53 -3.49
CA ASN A 198 1.83 22.15 -4.46
C ASN A 198 1.43 21.86 -5.92
N CYS A 199 2.30 21.19 -6.68
CA CYS A 199 2.07 20.82 -8.08
C CYS A 199 0.94 19.77 -8.25
N ASP A 200 0.51 19.11 -7.20
CA ASP A 200 -0.55 18.08 -7.26
C ASP A 200 -1.97 18.65 -7.13
N THR A 201 -2.11 19.96 -6.82
CA THR A 201 -3.41 20.64 -6.70
C THR A 201 -4.27 20.49 -7.96
N GLY A 202 -3.66 20.63 -9.14
CA GLY A 202 -4.36 20.45 -10.42
C GLY A 202 -4.84 19.02 -10.63
N LYS A 203 -4.04 18.04 -10.23
CA LYS A 203 -4.41 16.62 -10.30
C LYS A 203 -5.58 16.31 -9.39
N LEU A 204 -5.54 16.78 -8.14
CA LEU A 204 -6.65 16.57 -7.20
C LEU A 204 -7.96 17.17 -7.72
N LYS A 205 -7.91 18.39 -8.27
CA LYS A 205 -9.08 19.02 -8.90
C LYS A 205 -9.67 18.15 -10.00
N GLN A 206 -8.86 17.62 -10.90
CA GLN A 206 -9.33 16.73 -11.96
C GLN A 206 -9.92 15.42 -11.40
N LEU A 207 -9.32 14.87 -10.36
CA LEU A 207 -9.84 13.68 -9.69
C LEU A 207 -11.23 13.91 -9.08
N THR A 208 -11.50 15.11 -8.55
CA THR A 208 -12.84 15.45 -8.03
C THR A 208 -13.90 15.65 -9.14
N LEU A 209 -13.48 15.78 -10.41
CA LEU A 209 -14.39 15.83 -11.56
C LEU A 209 -14.76 14.43 -12.11
N LEU A 210 -14.05 13.36 -11.69
CA LEU A 210 -14.47 12.00 -11.97
C LEU A 210 -15.92 11.80 -11.47
N PRO A 211 -16.67 10.81 -11.97
CA PRO A 211 -17.96 10.43 -11.39
C PRO A 211 -17.76 9.87 -9.97
N VAL A 212 -17.36 10.76 -9.07
CA VAL A 212 -17.01 10.51 -7.68
C VAL A 212 -18.19 10.85 -6.80
N LYS A 213 -18.42 10.02 -5.81
CA LYS A 213 -19.23 10.40 -4.65
C LYS A 213 -18.29 10.55 -3.46
N GLU A 214 -18.26 11.74 -2.92
CA GLU A 214 -17.49 12.07 -1.73
C GLU A 214 -18.34 11.89 -0.48
N TYR A 215 -17.81 11.26 0.53
CA TYR A 215 -18.44 11.02 1.80
C TYR A 215 -17.45 11.32 2.92
N TYR A 216 -17.92 12.09 3.89
CA TYR A 216 -17.13 12.50 5.06
C TYR A 216 -17.57 11.78 6.33
N ASN A 217 -18.59 10.95 6.23
CA ASN A 217 -19.11 10.14 7.32
C ASN A 217 -19.26 8.70 6.84
N TRP A 218 -18.83 7.74 7.68
CA TRP A 218 -18.81 6.34 7.29
C TRP A 218 -20.19 5.75 7.02
N ASP A 219 -21.19 6.16 7.77
CA ASP A 219 -22.57 5.67 7.56
C ASP A 219 -23.13 6.09 6.20
N THR A 220 -22.83 7.32 5.75
CA THR A 220 -23.20 7.80 4.42
C THR A 220 -22.40 7.11 3.32
N ALA A 221 -21.10 6.93 3.50
CA ALA A 221 -20.25 6.16 2.59
C ALA A 221 -20.74 4.72 2.44
N ARG A 222 -21.09 4.07 3.54
CA ARG A 222 -21.66 2.73 3.57
C ARG A 222 -22.97 2.63 2.81
N ARG A 223 -23.92 3.56 3.05
CA ARG A 223 -25.21 3.60 2.34
C ARG A 223 -25.02 3.76 0.85
N ALA A 224 -24.10 4.61 0.45
CA ALA A 224 -23.77 4.80 -0.96
C ALA A 224 -23.18 3.55 -1.58
N TYR A 225 -22.28 2.90 -0.86
CA TYR A 225 -21.65 1.64 -1.29
C TYR A 225 -22.68 0.50 -1.42
N THR A 226 -23.60 0.37 -0.47
CA THR A 226 -24.65 -0.64 -0.50
C THR A 226 -25.72 -0.40 -1.57
N ASN A 227 -25.98 0.86 -1.91
CA ASN A 227 -26.97 1.23 -2.94
C ASN A 227 -26.42 1.14 -4.37
N ILE A 228 -25.11 1.07 -4.56
CA ILE A 228 -24.47 0.99 -5.86
C ILE A 228 -23.99 -0.46 -6.07
N ARG A 229 -24.95 -1.36 -6.23
CA ARG A 229 -24.69 -2.81 -6.43
C ARG A 229 -23.78 -3.12 -7.63
N ASP A 230 -23.65 -2.23 -8.58
CA ASP A 230 -23.20 -2.57 -9.91
C ASP A 230 -21.97 -1.80 -10.41
N ALA A 231 -21.26 -1.01 -9.56
CA ALA A 231 -20.39 -0.10 -10.27
C ALA A 231 -19.27 0.64 -9.55
N ASN A 232 -18.92 0.40 -8.30
CA ASN A 232 -17.70 1.00 -7.76
C ASN A 232 -16.51 0.10 -8.04
N ASN A 233 -15.59 0.60 -8.87
CA ASN A 233 -14.39 -0.12 -9.23
C ASN A 233 -13.20 0.28 -8.36
N ILE A 234 -13.24 1.51 -7.81
CA ILE A 234 -12.23 2.04 -6.91
C ILE A 234 -12.92 2.63 -5.68
N ILE A 235 -12.46 2.24 -4.51
CA ILE A 235 -12.81 2.88 -3.24
C ILE A 235 -11.53 3.48 -2.69
N PHE A 236 -11.53 4.80 -2.54
CA PHE A 236 -10.43 5.55 -1.98
C PHE A 236 -10.82 6.04 -0.58
N VAL A 237 -10.05 5.66 0.43
CA VAL A 237 -10.26 6.06 1.82
C VAL A 237 -9.09 6.92 2.27
N PHE A 238 -9.36 8.14 2.70
CA PHE A 238 -8.39 9.03 3.33
C PHE A 238 -8.90 9.35 4.74
N ALA A 239 -8.30 8.73 5.75
CA ALA A 239 -8.79 8.66 7.10
C ALA A 239 -7.65 8.58 8.11
N HIS A 240 -7.92 8.79 9.40
CA HIS A 240 -7.04 8.30 10.44
C HIS A 240 -7.17 6.79 10.59
N SER A 241 -6.08 6.13 10.94
CA SER A 241 -6.08 4.71 11.28
C SER A 241 -4.98 4.39 12.29
N ASP A 242 -5.27 3.49 13.20
CA ASP A 242 -4.33 2.87 14.13
C ASP A 242 -3.97 1.42 13.74
N GLY A 243 -4.46 0.97 12.57
CA GLY A 243 -4.33 -0.40 12.07
C GLY A 243 -5.53 -1.28 12.37
N ASP A 244 -6.27 -1.01 13.43
CA ASP A 244 -7.44 -1.76 13.87
C ASP A 244 -8.77 -1.04 13.56
N SER A 245 -8.71 0.26 13.33
CA SER A 245 -9.86 1.11 13.06
C SER A 245 -9.58 2.18 11.99
N LEU A 246 -10.67 2.72 11.43
CA LEU A 246 -10.70 3.87 10.53
C LEU A 246 -11.57 4.96 11.14
N GLU A 247 -11.05 6.18 11.19
CA GLU A 247 -11.75 7.36 11.67
C GLU A 247 -11.97 8.36 10.53
N LEU A 248 -13.24 8.70 10.28
CA LEU A 248 -13.69 9.79 9.43
C LEU A 248 -14.39 10.82 10.31
N ASP A 249 -14.03 12.09 10.19
CA ASP A 249 -14.54 13.25 10.96
C ASP A 249 -15.21 12.91 12.32
N ASP A 250 -16.46 12.41 12.27
CA ASP A 250 -17.32 12.12 13.42
C ASP A 250 -17.67 10.63 13.60
N SER A 251 -17.04 9.74 12.85
CA SER A 251 -17.33 8.31 12.86
C SER A 251 -16.09 7.44 12.83
N THR A 252 -16.02 6.51 13.76
CA THR A 252 -14.97 5.48 13.82
C THR A 252 -15.56 4.12 13.54
N ILE A 253 -14.87 3.31 12.75
CA ILE A 253 -15.24 1.93 12.50
C ILE A 253 -14.04 1.01 12.73
N ASP A 254 -14.26 -0.07 13.47
CA ASP A 254 -13.28 -1.13 13.62
C ASP A 254 -13.25 -2.09 12.42
N CYS A 255 -12.21 -2.92 12.32
CA CYS A 255 -12.03 -3.88 11.22
C CYS A 255 -13.22 -4.84 11.07
N ASN A 256 -13.85 -5.25 12.17
CA ASN A 256 -15.02 -6.13 12.11
C ASN A 256 -16.24 -5.41 11.53
N THR A 257 -16.50 -4.20 12.02
CA THR A 257 -17.58 -3.35 11.50
C THR A 257 -17.31 -2.99 10.03
N PHE A 258 -16.08 -2.66 9.66
CA PHE A 258 -15.67 -2.45 8.27
C PHE A 258 -15.98 -3.69 7.42
N SER A 259 -15.61 -4.88 7.91
CA SER A 259 -15.91 -6.14 7.25
C SER A 259 -17.42 -6.37 7.08
N LEU A 260 -18.24 -6.08 8.08
CA LEU A 260 -19.69 -6.22 8.00
C LEU A 260 -20.35 -5.21 7.05
N THR A 261 -19.74 -4.02 6.91
CA THR A 261 -20.26 -2.97 6.04
C THR A 261 -19.92 -3.19 4.56
N LEU A 262 -18.82 -3.88 4.28
CA LEU A 262 -18.47 -4.28 2.92
C LEU A 262 -19.40 -5.43 2.48
N HIS A 263 -20.08 -5.28 1.38
CA HIS A 263 -21.21 -6.14 0.97
C HIS A 263 -20.83 -7.63 0.81
N LYS A 264 -21.71 -8.52 1.31
CA LYS A 264 -21.53 -9.98 1.23
C LYS A 264 -21.72 -10.55 -0.20
N ASP A 265 -22.55 -9.90 -1.00
CA ASP A 265 -23.07 -10.47 -2.26
C ASP A 265 -22.56 -9.66 -3.46
N ARG A 266 -21.25 -9.52 -3.57
CA ARG A 266 -20.68 -8.90 -4.75
C ARG A 266 -20.78 -9.84 -5.94
N ASP A 267 -21.30 -9.30 -7.06
CA ASP A 267 -21.15 -9.97 -8.33
C ASP A 267 -19.64 -10.04 -8.65
N PRO A 268 -19.08 -11.26 -8.72
CA PRO A 268 -17.68 -11.45 -9.05
C PRO A 268 -17.24 -10.82 -10.39
N LYS A 269 -18.17 -10.36 -11.22
CA LYS A 269 -17.87 -9.69 -12.49
C LYS A 269 -17.29 -8.29 -12.34
N TYR A 270 -17.45 -7.64 -11.17
CA TYR A 270 -17.01 -6.27 -10.97
C TYR A 270 -15.82 -6.21 -10.02
N PRO A 271 -14.60 -6.07 -10.53
CA PRO A 271 -13.42 -5.90 -9.70
C PRO A 271 -13.52 -4.59 -8.92
N VAL A 272 -13.10 -4.60 -7.66
CA VAL A 272 -12.97 -3.39 -6.85
C VAL A 272 -11.63 -3.37 -6.18
N LEU A 273 -10.91 -2.30 -6.47
CA LEU A 273 -9.67 -1.93 -5.80
C LEU A 273 -9.98 -1.05 -4.60
N LEU A 274 -9.42 -1.39 -3.45
CA LEU A 274 -9.46 -0.58 -2.25
C LEU A 274 -8.12 0.13 -2.07
N ILE A 275 -8.15 1.45 -1.99
CA ILE A 275 -6.97 2.26 -1.68
C ILE A 275 -7.18 2.85 -0.28
N LEU A 276 -6.49 2.28 0.70
CA LEU A 276 -6.49 2.75 2.09
C LEU A 276 -5.32 3.72 2.30
N ASN A 277 -5.59 4.98 2.02
CA ASN A 277 -4.63 6.06 2.16
C ASN A 277 -4.64 6.61 3.61
N CYS A 278 -4.29 5.77 4.55
CA CYS A 278 -4.31 6.02 5.98
C CYS A 278 -3.19 5.24 6.69
N CYS A 279 -2.86 5.66 7.91
CA CYS A 279 -1.78 5.06 8.70
C CYS A 279 -2.00 3.57 8.94
N LEU A 280 -0.93 2.76 8.93
CA LEU A 280 -0.92 1.36 9.35
C LEU A 280 -2.00 0.47 8.67
N SER A 281 -2.48 0.86 7.50
CA SER A 281 -3.68 0.30 6.89
C SER A 281 -3.55 -1.14 6.40
N VAL A 282 -2.33 -1.65 6.27
CA VAL A 282 -2.07 -3.06 5.91
C VAL A 282 -1.51 -3.87 7.08
N THR A 283 -1.48 -3.29 8.27
CA THR A 283 -1.07 -4.01 9.47
C THR A 283 -2.26 -4.77 10.05
N GLY A 284 -2.00 -5.84 10.77
CA GLY A 284 -3.04 -6.58 11.50
C GLY A 284 -2.82 -6.50 12.99
N GLY A 285 -3.90 -6.33 13.77
CA GLY A 285 -3.93 -6.46 15.21
C GLY A 285 -4.61 -7.76 15.65
N GLU A 286 -4.82 -7.94 16.97
CA GLU A 286 -5.53 -9.11 17.53
C GLU A 286 -7.00 -9.20 17.06
N GLY A 287 -7.58 -8.08 16.60
CA GLY A 287 -8.96 -8.00 16.10
C GLY A 287 -9.13 -8.30 14.60
N GLY A 288 -8.07 -8.62 13.89
CA GLY A 288 -8.04 -8.76 12.44
C GLY A 288 -7.37 -7.57 11.76
N SER A 289 -7.44 -7.50 10.44
CA SER A 289 -6.89 -6.38 9.66
C SER A 289 -7.88 -5.87 8.63
N LEU A 290 -7.70 -4.62 8.20
CA LEU A 290 -8.45 -4.06 7.07
C LEU A 290 -8.17 -4.83 5.77
N LEU A 291 -6.95 -5.34 5.62
CA LEU A 291 -6.56 -6.23 4.51
C LEU A 291 -7.40 -7.51 4.51
N SER A 292 -7.53 -8.16 5.66
CA SER A 292 -8.37 -9.32 5.95
C SER A 292 -9.82 -9.09 5.59
N ALA A 293 -10.33 -7.98 6.09
CA ALA A 293 -11.70 -7.58 5.81
C ALA A 293 -11.96 -7.42 4.31
N ALA A 294 -11.04 -6.78 3.59
CA ALA A 294 -11.12 -6.58 2.15
C ALA A 294 -11.06 -7.91 1.38
N ALA A 295 -10.09 -8.77 1.70
CA ALA A 295 -9.92 -10.07 1.04
C ALA A 295 -11.17 -10.95 1.19
N ARG A 296 -11.70 -11.08 2.41
CA ARG A 296 -12.94 -11.85 2.68
C ARG A 296 -14.18 -11.32 1.97
N LYS A 297 -14.17 -10.08 1.51
CA LYS A 297 -15.29 -9.46 0.78
C LYS A 297 -15.10 -9.45 -0.74
N GLY A 298 -14.09 -10.13 -1.24
CA GLY A 298 -13.87 -10.31 -2.67
C GLY A 298 -13.41 -9.04 -3.38
N PHE A 299 -12.68 -8.15 -2.70
CA PHE A 299 -11.94 -7.08 -3.38
C PHE A 299 -10.86 -7.68 -4.26
N CYS A 300 -10.62 -7.10 -5.42
CA CYS A 300 -9.56 -7.56 -6.31
C CYS A 300 -8.16 -7.16 -5.80
N GLY A 301 -8.09 -6.30 -4.80
CA GLY A 301 -6.86 -5.91 -4.15
C GLY A 301 -7.00 -4.70 -3.25
N LEU A 302 -5.91 -4.44 -2.53
CA LEU A 302 -5.77 -3.33 -1.61
C LEU A 302 -4.39 -2.67 -1.80
N ILE A 303 -4.36 -1.35 -1.78
CA ILE A 303 -3.14 -0.56 -1.59
C ILE A 303 -3.24 0.11 -0.23
N GLY A 304 -2.19 0.02 0.56
CA GLY A 304 -2.16 0.67 1.88
C GLY A 304 -0.75 0.89 2.39
N THR A 305 -0.62 1.38 3.62
CA THR A 305 0.65 1.78 4.22
C THR A 305 1.10 0.83 5.32
N GLU A 306 2.41 0.55 5.35
CA GLU A 306 3.05 -0.32 6.37
C GLU A 306 3.32 0.40 7.70
N ALA A 307 3.21 1.71 7.73
CA ALA A 307 3.50 2.52 8.90
C ALA A 307 2.63 3.77 8.94
N GLU A 308 2.78 4.56 10.01
CA GLU A 308 2.21 5.89 10.07
C GLU A 308 2.74 6.76 8.91
N ILE A 309 1.89 7.59 8.36
CA ILE A 309 2.23 8.54 7.30
C ILE A 309 1.59 9.90 7.60
N LEU A 310 2.33 10.99 7.38
CA LEU A 310 1.79 12.33 7.54
C LEU A 310 0.71 12.61 6.50
N ASN A 311 -0.44 13.14 6.92
CA ASN A 311 -1.62 13.35 6.08
C ASN A 311 -1.34 14.17 4.80
N THR A 312 -0.46 15.17 4.88
CA THR A 312 -0.04 15.96 3.72
C THR A 312 0.67 15.12 2.66
N PHE A 313 1.55 14.19 3.07
CA PHE A 313 2.19 13.25 2.17
C PHE A 313 1.22 12.19 1.67
N ALA A 314 0.39 11.66 2.56
CA ALA A 314 -0.62 10.67 2.20
C ALA A 314 -1.53 11.20 1.09
N LEU A 315 -2.08 12.42 1.24
CA LEU A 315 -2.94 13.01 0.24
C LEU A 315 -2.22 13.19 -1.10
N ARG A 316 -0.96 13.62 -1.11
CA ARG A 316 -0.14 13.74 -2.33
C ARG A 316 0.13 12.39 -2.98
N CYS A 317 0.55 11.39 -2.21
CA CYS A 317 0.77 10.03 -2.71
C CYS A 317 -0.51 9.45 -3.32
N GLY A 318 -1.62 9.52 -2.60
CA GLY A 318 -2.92 9.05 -3.08
C GLY A 318 -3.39 9.77 -4.33
N THR A 319 -3.24 11.09 -4.38
CA THR A 319 -3.56 11.90 -5.57
C THR A 319 -2.76 11.46 -6.79
N ARG A 320 -1.44 11.23 -6.65
CA ARG A 320 -0.59 10.79 -7.76
C ARG A 320 -0.92 9.37 -8.20
N LEU A 321 -1.09 8.45 -7.26
CA LEU A 321 -1.48 7.08 -7.58
C LEU A 321 -2.80 7.03 -8.36
N MET A 322 -3.82 7.75 -7.89
CA MET A 322 -5.11 7.84 -8.57
C MET A 322 -5.01 8.51 -9.93
N TRP A 323 -4.16 9.52 -10.06
CA TRP A 323 -3.91 10.19 -11.34
C TRP A 323 -3.32 9.23 -12.38
N GLU A 324 -2.26 8.51 -12.01
CA GLU A 324 -1.60 7.56 -12.91
C GLU A 324 -2.54 6.43 -13.33
N LEU A 325 -3.36 5.95 -12.40
CA LEU A 325 -4.32 4.89 -12.67
C LEU A 325 -5.48 5.36 -13.54
N CYS A 326 -6.11 6.51 -13.22
CA CYS A 326 -7.37 6.94 -13.84
C CYS A 326 -7.16 7.75 -15.12
N PHE A 327 -6.20 8.67 -15.15
CA PHE A 327 -5.98 9.57 -16.29
C PHE A 327 -4.87 9.12 -17.21
N ASN A 328 -3.80 8.56 -16.69
CA ASN A 328 -2.73 8.02 -17.53
C ASN A 328 -3.00 6.57 -17.94
N GLY A 329 -3.99 5.89 -17.34
CA GLY A 329 -4.39 4.51 -17.69
C GLY A 329 -3.27 3.49 -17.46
N ARG A 330 -2.34 3.79 -16.55
CA ARG A 330 -1.26 2.86 -16.22
C ARG A 330 -1.79 1.65 -15.46
N PRO A 331 -1.24 0.46 -15.68
CA PRO A 331 -1.44 -0.66 -14.76
C PRO A 331 -1.08 -0.27 -13.32
N LEU A 332 -1.78 -0.82 -12.34
CA LEU A 332 -1.62 -0.47 -10.93
C LEU A 332 -0.18 -0.52 -10.45
N GLY A 333 0.56 -1.57 -10.87
CA GLY A 333 1.96 -1.70 -10.51
C GLY A 333 2.83 -0.57 -11.06
N GLU A 334 2.60 -0.15 -12.31
CA GLU A 334 3.31 0.98 -12.91
C GLU A 334 2.89 2.31 -12.27
N ALA A 335 1.60 2.48 -11.95
CA ALA A 335 1.10 3.66 -11.25
C ALA A 335 1.74 3.79 -9.85
N LEU A 336 1.88 2.67 -9.15
CA LEU A 336 2.55 2.63 -7.85
C LEU A 336 4.05 2.92 -7.98
N ASP A 337 4.74 2.30 -8.94
CA ASP A 337 6.17 2.51 -9.20
C ASP A 337 6.44 3.99 -9.54
N GLU A 338 5.59 4.62 -10.35
CA GLU A 338 5.67 6.04 -10.68
C GLU A 338 5.50 6.94 -9.45
N MET A 339 4.48 6.66 -8.62
CA MET A 339 4.27 7.38 -7.36
C MET A 339 5.46 7.17 -6.41
N GLN A 340 5.97 5.95 -6.29
CA GLN A 340 7.14 5.64 -5.48
C GLN A 340 8.45 6.23 -6.04
N SER A 341 8.51 6.55 -7.34
CA SER A 341 9.67 7.20 -7.97
C SER A 341 9.74 8.70 -7.73
N ALA A 342 8.69 9.32 -7.20
CA ALA A 342 8.62 10.76 -6.98
C ALA A 342 9.59 11.24 -5.89
N GLU A 343 10.60 12.01 -6.26
CA GLU A 343 11.66 12.49 -5.35
C GLU A 343 11.13 13.42 -4.24
N ASP A 344 10.12 14.22 -4.54
CA ASP A 344 9.51 15.16 -3.59
C ASP A 344 8.57 14.51 -2.56
N LEU A 345 8.36 13.20 -2.68
CA LEU A 345 7.63 12.36 -1.72
C LEU A 345 8.54 11.36 -1.00
N PHE A 346 9.79 11.28 -1.44
CA PHE A 346 10.76 10.34 -0.90
C PHE A 346 11.21 10.73 0.52
N PRO A 347 11.43 9.77 1.45
CA PRO A 347 11.25 8.31 1.33
C PRO A 347 9.86 7.81 1.75
N LEU A 348 8.90 8.68 2.04
CA LEU A 348 7.59 8.32 2.62
C LEU A 348 6.67 7.61 1.61
N ASN A 349 6.86 7.85 0.32
CA ASN A 349 6.17 7.14 -0.75
C ASN A 349 6.51 5.63 -0.78
N LEU A 350 7.62 5.21 -0.20
CA LEU A 350 8.00 3.80 -0.09
C LEU A 350 7.18 3.02 0.94
N LEU A 351 6.43 3.70 1.81
CA LEU A 351 5.58 3.06 2.82
C LEU A 351 4.37 2.32 2.22
N TYR A 352 4.03 2.60 0.95
CA TYR A 352 2.89 1.98 0.28
C TYR A 352 3.23 0.58 -0.24
N THR A 353 2.38 -0.37 0.09
CA THR A 353 2.50 -1.77 -0.34
C THR A 353 1.28 -2.18 -1.17
N CYS A 354 1.55 -2.99 -2.20
CA CYS A 354 0.55 -3.51 -3.12
C CYS A 354 0.11 -4.91 -2.70
N TYR A 355 -1.13 -5.02 -2.24
CA TYR A 355 -1.84 -6.26 -1.97
C TYR A 355 -2.89 -6.51 -3.07
N ALA A 356 -2.47 -6.39 -4.32
CA ALA A 356 -3.32 -6.48 -5.50
C ALA A 356 -2.51 -6.98 -6.69
N GLN A 357 -3.20 -7.47 -7.72
CA GLN A 357 -2.56 -7.77 -9.00
C GLN A 357 -2.02 -6.46 -9.61
N ARG A 358 -0.73 -6.45 -9.95
CA ARG A 358 -0.06 -5.26 -10.49
C ARG A 358 -0.54 -4.89 -11.90
N ASP A 359 -1.12 -5.82 -12.63
CA ASP A 359 -1.69 -5.62 -13.96
C ASP A 359 -3.17 -5.16 -13.96
N PHE A 360 -3.76 -4.89 -12.80
CA PHE A 360 -5.04 -4.22 -12.70
C PHE A 360 -4.97 -2.84 -13.37
N GLN A 361 -5.87 -2.56 -14.32
CA GLN A 361 -5.85 -1.30 -15.07
C GLN A 361 -7.24 -0.88 -15.56
N LEU A 362 -7.37 0.38 -15.92
CA LEU A 362 -8.47 0.86 -16.73
C LEU A 362 -8.18 0.59 -18.19
N LEU A 363 -9.13 0.02 -18.94
CA LEU A 363 -8.97 -0.29 -20.37
C LEU A 363 -8.68 0.94 -21.22
N LYS A 364 -9.17 2.10 -20.80
CA LYS A 364 -8.88 3.41 -21.41
C LYS A 364 -8.75 4.44 -20.31
N PRO A 365 -7.79 5.37 -20.42
CA PRO A 365 -7.69 6.48 -19.48
C PRO A 365 -8.93 7.38 -19.58
N VAL A 366 -9.28 8.02 -18.48
CA VAL A 366 -10.30 9.06 -18.45
C VAL A 366 -9.69 10.31 -19.06
N GLU A 367 -10.34 10.91 -20.07
CA GLU A 367 -9.86 12.18 -20.61
C GLU A 367 -10.05 13.29 -19.57
N PRO A 368 -8.98 14.07 -19.26
CA PRO A 368 -9.12 15.22 -18.40
C PRO A 368 -10.14 16.18 -19.01
N THR A 369 -11.12 16.60 -18.25
CA THR A 369 -12.01 17.68 -18.70
C THR A 369 -11.24 18.99 -18.67
N ASP A 370 -11.45 19.85 -19.68
CA ASP A 370 -10.91 21.22 -19.62
C ASP A 370 -11.30 21.85 -18.27
N PRO A 371 -10.37 22.55 -17.60
CA PRO A 371 -10.65 23.12 -16.32
C PRO A 371 -11.83 24.07 -16.47
N ILE A 372 -13.01 23.62 -16.08
CA ILE A 372 -14.15 24.53 -15.91
C ILE A 372 -13.73 25.46 -14.80
N ASP A 373 -13.38 26.71 -15.15
CA ASP A 373 -13.21 27.78 -14.17
C ASP A 373 -14.43 27.83 -13.25
N PRO A 374 -14.36 28.13 -12.04
CA PRO A 374 -13.43 27.99 -10.95
C PRO A 374 -14.00 27.37 -9.65
N ILE A 375 -13.12 27.17 -8.76
CA ILE A 375 -13.25 26.87 -7.33
C ILE A 375 -14.31 27.70 -6.57
N ASP A 376 -14.70 28.86 -7.05
CA ASP A 376 -15.54 29.82 -6.31
C ASP A 376 -16.97 29.36 -6.02
N GLN A 377 -17.55 28.49 -6.84
CA GLN A 377 -18.95 28.09 -6.61
C GLN A 377 -19.12 26.89 -5.66
N ARG A 378 -18.09 26.05 -5.45
CA ARG A 378 -18.20 24.91 -4.53
C ARG A 378 -17.73 25.22 -3.11
N HIS A 379 -16.81 26.17 -2.93
CA HIS A 379 -16.49 26.68 -1.59
C HIS A 379 -17.72 27.31 -0.91
N GLU A 380 -18.59 27.98 -1.67
CA GLU A 380 -19.85 28.50 -1.14
C GLU A 380 -20.87 27.40 -0.80
N GLN A 381 -20.89 26.30 -1.56
CA GLN A 381 -21.76 25.15 -1.27
C GLN A 381 -21.26 24.27 -0.11
N LEU A 382 -19.94 24.19 0.09
CA LEU A 382 -19.35 23.49 1.24
C LEU A 382 -19.47 24.29 2.54
N GLN A 383 -19.62 25.62 2.46
CA GLN A 383 -19.91 26.47 3.62
C GLN A 383 -21.39 26.57 3.96
N ALA A 384 -22.27 26.17 3.05
CA ALA A 384 -23.70 26.25 3.21
C ALA A 384 -24.39 24.90 3.53
N ALA A 385 -23.65 23.80 3.59
CA ALA A 385 -24.11 22.47 3.96
C ALA A 385 -23.48 22.02 5.28
#